data_c577390768541c8e95459b9339b8da7b
#
_entry.id   c577390768541c8e95459b9339b8da7b
#
_cell.length_a   1.000
_cell.length_b   1.000
_cell.length_c   1.000
_cell.angle_alpha   90.00
_cell.angle_beta   90.00
_cell.angle_gamma   90.00
#
_symmetry.space_group_name_H-M   'P 1'
#
loop_
_entity.id
_entity.type
_entity.pdbx_description
1 polymer ?
#
loop_
_entity_poly.entity_id
_entity_poly.type
_entity_poly.pdbx_seq_one_letter_code
_entity_poly.pdbx_strand_id
1 'polypeptide(L)'
;MIRRQCYRVVLLLIAAGLPASAQRQRTVAPEIARYFRLARAEYSGERARELVAYMGGWFRWPGNTAFDASIDRVVSQLRSAGYVPQDSAAVTARLVYRVERRPMAGPAWDLQDASLTIVGDRTPLLALATNLNMLAINSYATPDTGVVGEVVDVGKGTAADFARVDVKGRIALADAGVGQLFAEAVQKRGAIGVLTYRMPAYTKPEINRSSIQFSSIPLDTVRKAWGMPISRAAMDSLRAALAHGAVHARVVSATRLFPSVERTVVAEVRGTTRPDERFVFSAHVQEPGANDNASGVGALAEMARVFAVLSRSGAVRPRRTITMLFGNEIAQTRNFLAADSVRTRGVHWGLSLDMVGEDTQKTGGTFLIEKMPDPSAVWTRGDDHHSEWGGSPITKDRIVPHYFNDFLLARCLDQAATTGWVVRTNPFEGGSDHTPFLDFKKPGALFWHFTDQFYHTDGDRIDKVSATTLRNVGISALVSALTLTSADGAVARSMVVELERAAVARLDVEAALSRAAIAAGGSAATEREILETWTDYYDRALATLSDVETGGSSPRTIAAITTARRRVVAAGSARVSWIR
;
A
#
# COMPACT_ATOMS: atom_id res chain seq x y z
N MET A 1 33.75 31.08 47.26
CA MET A 1 32.40 31.66 47.07
C MET A 1 32.24 32.09 45.62
N ILE A 2 31.68 31.27 44.75
CA ILE A 2 31.29 31.66 43.40
C ILE A 2 29.92 31.03 43.16
N ARG A 3 28.89 31.89 43.09
CA ARG A 3 27.50 31.50 42.82
C ARG A 3 27.37 31.12 41.33
N ARG A 4 26.96 29.87 41.06
CA ARG A 4 26.47 29.46 39.74
C ARG A 4 24.98 29.80 39.64
N GLN A 5 24.63 30.73 38.77
CA GLN A 5 23.26 31.00 38.35
C GLN A 5 22.88 29.96 37.27
N CYS A 6 21.90 29.13 37.61
CA CYS A 6 21.24 28.26 36.64
C CYS A 6 20.14 29.05 35.91
N TYR A 7 20.32 29.33 34.64
CA TYR A 7 19.24 29.79 33.76
C TYR A 7 18.41 28.59 33.35
N ARG A 8 17.18 28.51 33.85
CA ARG A 8 16.16 27.62 33.32
C ARG A 8 15.57 28.28 32.08
N VAL A 9 15.90 27.77 30.91
CA VAL A 9 15.19 28.09 29.66
C VAL A 9 13.89 27.29 29.67
N VAL A 10 12.77 27.96 29.85
CA VAL A 10 11.43 27.40 29.66
C VAL A 10 11.14 27.49 28.18
N LEU A 11 11.24 26.37 27.46
CA LEU A 11 10.71 26.25 26.12
C LEU A 11 9.17 26.14 26.20
N LEU A 12 8.50 27.25 25.93
CA LEU A 12 7.08 27.25 25.63
C LEU A 12 6.88 26.66 24.23
N LEU A 13 6.49 25.39 24.16
CA LEU A 13 5.92 24.80 22.98
C LEU A 13 4.54 25.44 22.75
N ILE A 14 4.48 26.46 21.91
CA ILE A 14 3.23 26.95 21.34
C ILE A 14 2.84 25.95 20.29
N ALA A 15 2.01 24.97 20.65
CA ALA A 15 1.25 24.18 19.69
C ALA A 15 0.24 25.14 19.05
N ALA A 16 0.61 25.76 17.94
CA ALA A 16 -0.30 26.49 17.09
C ALA A 16 -1.24 25.47 16.42
N GLY A 17 -2.28 25.04 17.14
CA GLY A 17 -3.42 24.40 16.54
C GLY A 17 -4.01 25.36 15.52
N LEU A 18 -4.00 25.00 14.25
CA LEU A 18 -4.73 25.71 13.21
C LEU A 18 -6.20 25.82 13.67
N PRO A 19 -6.81 27.01 13.64
CA PRO A 19 -8.19 27.16 14.07
C PRO A 19 -9.10 26.31 13.21
N ALA A 20 -9.90 25.46 13.84
CA ALA A 20 -10.94 24.62 13.24
C ALA A 20 -12.03 25.42 12.46
N SER A 21 -11.87 26.70 12.29
CA SER A 21 -12.85 27.64 11.72
C SER A 21 -12.72 27.91 10.22
N ALA A 22 -11.79 27.27 9.50
CA ALA A 22 -11.63 27.49 8.05
C ALA A 22 -12.11 26.32 7.16
N GLN A 23 -12.76 25.31 7.70
CA GLN A 23 -13.56 24.36 6.87
C GLN A 23 -14.86 25.08 6.41
N ARG A 24 -14.72 26.08 5.55
CA ARG A 24 -15.87 26.51 4.72
C ARG A 24 -16.41 25.25 4.07
N GLN A 25 -17.70 24.96 4.32
CA GLN A 25 -18.41 23.83 3.69
C GLN A 25 -18.04 23.78 2.21
N ARG A 26 -17.27 22.77 1.82
CA ARG A 26 -16.91 22.55 0.41
C ARG A 26 -18.22 22.27 -0.33
N THR A 27 -18.53 23.08 -1.30
CA THR A 27 -19.72 22.84 -2.13
C THR A 27 -19.41 21.70 -3.08
N VAL A 28 -19.86 20.51 -2.72
CA VAL A 28 -19.73 19.31 -3.56
C VAL A 28 -20.74 19.40 -4.70
N ALA A 29 -20.32 19.08 -5.94
CA ALA A 29 -21.24 19.06 -7.08
C ALA A 29 -22.43 18.12 -6.80
N PRO A 30 -23.66 18.47 -7.21
CA PRO A 30 -24.87 17.70 -6.87
C PRO A 30 -24.78 16.22 -7.24
N GLU A 31 -24.17 15.88 -8.37
CA GLU A 31 -24.01 14.50 -8.83
C GLU A 31 -23.01 13.74 -7.94
N ILE A 32 -21.89 14.34 -7.54
CA ILE A 32 -20.93 13.75 -6.60
C ILE A 32 -21.60 13.53 -5.23
N ALA A 33 -22.38 14.51 -4.75
CA ALA A 33 -23.15 14.39 -3.52
C ALA A 33 -24.17 13.23 -3.60
N ARG A 34 -24.78 13.02 -4.76
CA ARG A 34 -25.67 11.88 -5.03
C ARG A 34 -24.91 10.56 -4.91
N TYR A 35 -23.71 10.43 -5.49
CA TYR A 35 -22.90 9.22 -5.36
C TYR A 35 -22.54 8.94 -3.91
N PHE A 36 -22.18 9.94 -3.12
CA PHE A 36 -21.96 9.77 -1.69
C PHE A 36 -23.19 9.21 -0.95
N ARG A 37 -24.40 9.75 -1.23
CA ARG A 37 -25.63 9.23 -0.61
C ARG A 37 -25.86 7.76 -0.95
N LEU A 38 -25.71 7.38 -2.20
CA LEU A 38 -25.87 5.99 -2.66
C LEU A 38 -24.81 5.07 -2.04
N ALA A 39 -23.54 5.48 -2.06
CA ALA A 39 -22.45 4.71 -1.51
C ALA A 39 -22.62 4.52 0.01
N ARG A 40 -22.96 5.57 0.75
CA ARG A 40 -23.18 5.50 2.21
C ARG A 40 -24.34 4.61 2.61
N ALA A 41 -25.38 4.51 1.76
CA ALA A 41 -26.51 3.63 2.01
C ALA A 41 -26.18 2.15 1.80
N GLU A 42 -25.32 1.82 0.84
CA GLU A 42 -25.09 0.44 0.40
C GLU A 42 -23.79 -0.18 0.90
N TYR A 43 -22.72 0.60 1.13
CA TYR A 43 -21.41 0.07 1.51
C TYR A 43 -21.36 -0.32 2.97
N SER A 44 -20.96 -1.56 3.25
CA SER A 44 -20.80 -2.12 4.59
C SER A 44 -19.33 -2.41 4.89
N GLY A 45 -18.76 -1.68 5.85
CA GLY A 45 -17.42 -1.98 6.35
C GLY A 45 -17.32 -3.35 7.05
N GLU A 46 -18.41 -3.82 7.67
CA GLU A 46 -18.45 -5.15 8.30
C GLU A 46 -18.36 -6.27 7.25
N ARG A 47 -19.06 -6.15 6.11
CA ARG A 47 -18.94 -7.13 5.01
C ARG A 47 -17.53 -7.17 4.43
N ALA A 48 -16.90 -6.01 4.27
CA ALA A 48 -15.49 -5.95 3.87
C ALA A 48 -14.60 -6.67 4.90
N ARG A 49 -14.83 -6.40 6.20
CA ARG A 49 -14.07 -7.00 7.30
C ARG A 49 -14.29 -8.52 7.44
N GLU A 50 -15.46 -9.05 7.07
CA GLU A 50 -15.71 -10.50 7.02
C GLU A 50 -14.75 -11.22 6.04
N LEU A 51 -14.49 -10.64 4.86
CA LEU A 51 -13.51 -11.20 3.92
C LEU A 51 -12.09 -11.08 4.46
N VAL A 52 -11.75 -9.96 5.09
CA VAL A 52 -10.45 -9.79 5.78
C VAL A 52 -10.26 -10.86 6.84
N ALA A 53 -11.27 -11.13 7.66
CA ALA A 53 -11.22 -12.16 8.71
C ALA A 53 -10.99 -13.57 8.13
N TYR A 54 -11.61 -13.87 6.98
CA TYR A 54 -11.37 -15.13 6.27
C TYR A 54 -9.93 -15.24 5.78
N MET A 55 -9.38 -14.17 5.20
CA MET A 55 -8.05 -14.17 4.59
C MET A 55 -6.92 -14.04 5.62
N GLY A 56 -7.09 -13.21 6.65
CA GLY A 56 -6.04 -12.83 7.60
C GLY A 56 -5.51 -13.95 8.52
N GLY A 57 -6.13 -15.15 8.48
CA GLY A 57 -5.66 -16.34 9.19
C GLY A 57 -4.67 -17.22 8.40
N TRP A 58 -4.36 -16.87 7.14
CA TRP A 58 -3.63 -17.73 6.23
C TRP A 58 -2.34 -17.08 5.74
N PHE A 59 -1.28 -17.91 5.58
CA PHE A 59 -0.07 -17.49 4.88
C PHE A 59 -0.32 -17.54 3.37
N ARG A 60 -0.69 -16.39 2.78
CA ARG A 60 -1.01 -16.25 1.35
C ARG A 60 0.24 -15.85 0.58
N TRP A 61 0.67 -16.72 -0.34
CA TRP A 61 1.79 -16.45 -1.24
C TRP A 61 1.42 -16.91 -2.67
N PRO A 62 1.89 -16.24 -3.74
CA PRO A 62 1.43 -16.53 -5.09
C PRO A 62 1.44 -18.03 -5.43
N GLY A 63 0.30 -18.52 -5.92
CA GLY A 63 0.12 -19.92 -6.34
C GLY A 63 0.03 -20.95 -5.22
N ASN A 64 0.12 -20.55 -3.93
CA ASN A 64 -0.04 -21.48 -2.83
C ASN A 64 -1.52 -21.76 -2.51
N THR A 65 -1.77 -22.77 -1.70
CA THR A 65 -3.13 -23.23 -1.37
C THR A 65 -3.99 -22.12 -0.74
N ALA A 66 -3.42 -21.31 0.14
CA ALA A 66 -4.13 -20.22 0.82
C ALA A 66 -4.42 -19.04 -0.11
N PHE A 67 -3.50 -18.70 -1.00
CA PHE A 67 -3.70 -17.71 -2.04
C PHE A 67 -4.84 -18.13 -2.98
N ASP A 68 -4.81 -19.36 -3.46
CA ASP A 68 -5.84 -19.89 -4.36
C ASP A 68 -7.21 -19.96 -3.71
N ALA A 69 -7.29 -20.37 -2.45
CA ALA A 69 -8.54 -20.35 -1.68
C ALA A 69 -9.09 -18.92 -1.50
N SER A 70 -8.21 -17.93 -1.32
CA SER A 70 -8.58 -16.51 -1.25
C SER A 70 -9.12 -16.00 -2.59
N ILE A 71 -8.47 -16.34 -3.70
CA ILE A 71 -8.97 -16.06 -5.06
C ILE A 71 -10.35 -16.68 -5.29
N ASP A 72 -10.55 -17.94 -4.90
CA ASP A 72 -11.85 -18.63 -5.03
C ASP A 72 -12.93 -17.98 -4.16
N ARG A 73 -12.57 -17.48 -2.98
CA ARG A 73 -13.49 -16.73 -2.12
C ARG A 73 -13.93 -15.42 -2.75
N VAL A 74 -13.01 -14.66 -3.36
CA VAL A 74 -13.32 -13.44 -4.14
C VAL A 74 -14.26 -13.78 -5.30
N VAL A 75 -13.96 -14.82 -6.09
CA VAL A 75 -14.82 -15.27 -7.21
C VAL A 75 -16.21 -15.64 -6.72
N SER A 76 -16.33 -16.33 -5.58
CA SER A 76 -17.62 -16.69 -4.98
C SER A 76 -18.43 -15.43 -4.60
N GLN A 77 -17.80 -14.41 -4.03
CA GLN A 77 -18.46 -13.13 -3.70
C GLN A 77 -18.91 -12.38 -4.96
N LEU A 78 -18.09 -12.33 -6.00
CA LEU A 78 -18.45 -11.74 -7.29
C LEU A 78 -19.67 -12.43 -7.90
N ARG A 79 -19.70 -13.77 -7.91
CA ARG A 79 -20.86 -14.55 -8.38
C ARG A 79 -22.11 -14.24 -7.57
N SER A 80 -22.01 -14.23 -6.26
CA SER A 80 -23.12 -13.88 -5.35
C SER A 80 -23.62 -12.44 -5.58
N ALA A 81 -22.73 -11.54 -5.97
CA ALA A 81 -23.08 -10.16 -6.35
C ALA A 81 -23.68 -10.07 -7.78
N GLY A 82 -23.70 -11.16 -8.56
CA GLY A 82 -24.30 -11.23 -9.90
C GLY A 82 -23.34 -10.98 -11.06
N TYR A 83 -22.03 -11.06 -10.81
CA TYR A 83 -21.04 -11.12 -11.90
C TYR A 83 -21.07 -12.51 -12.55
N VAL A 84 -20.96 -12.55 -13.87
CA VAL A 84 -20.93 -13.80 -14.66
C VAL A 84 -19.57 -14.00 -15.29
N PRO A 85 -19.14 -15.27 -15.52
CA PRO A 85 -17.89 -15.54 -16.22
C PRO A 85 -17.88 -14.88 -17.62
N GLN A 86 -16.79 -14.22 -17.98
CA GLN A 86 -16.71 -13.42 -19.19
C GLN A 86 -16.85 -14.24 -20.48
N ASP A 87 -16.33 -15.48 -20.48
CA ASP A 87 -16.33 -16.41 -21.61
C ASP A 87 -17.73 -16.96 -21.97
N SER A 88 -18.63 -17.02 -20.98
CA SER A 88 -20.00 -17.47 -21.14
C SER A 88 -21.03 -16.33 -21.04
N ALA A 89 -20.57 -15.08 -20.89
CA ALA A 89 -21.44 -13.93 -20.70
C ALA A 89 -22.10 -13.50 -22.02
N ALA A 90 -23.39 -13.15 -21.96
CA ALA A 90 -24.04 -12.45 -23.09
C ALA A 90 -23.30 -11.13 -23.40
N VAL A 91 -23.29 -10.71 -24.67
CA VAL A 91 -22.65 -9.47 -25.12
C VAL A 91 -23.15 -8.25 -24.34
N THR A 92 -24.43 -8.27 -23.93
CA THR A 92 -25.07 -7.23 -23.14
C THR A 92 -24.76 -7.28 -21.64
N ALA A 93 -24.08 -8.34 -21.15
CA ALA A 93 -23.74 -8.49 -19.75
C ALA A 93 -22.76 -7.39 -19.33
N ARG A 94 -23.14 -6.63 -18.30
CA ARG A 94 -22.33 -5.53 -17.81
C ARG A 94 -21.45 -5.91 -16.63
N LEU A 95 -21.85 -6.91 -15.85
CA LEU A 95 -21.12 -7.42 -14.70
C LEU A 95 -20.45 -8.72 -15.09
N VAL A 96 -19.15 -8.67 -15.33
CA VAL A 96 -18.39 -9.84 -15.78
C VAL A 96 -17.11 -10.00 -14.97
N TYR A 97 -16.62 -11.24 -14.91
CA TYR A 97 -15.29 -11.52 -14.36
C TYR A 97 -14.60 -12.61 -15.18
N ARG A 98 -13.28 -12.65 -15.09
CA ARG A 98 -12.44 -13.75 -15.55
C ARG A 98 -11.31 -14.00 -14.55
N VAL A 99 -10.76 -15.21 -14.59
CA VAL A 99 -9.55 -15.57 -13.82
C VAL A 99 -8.44 -15.82 -14.81
N GLU A 100 -7.49 -14.91 -14.87
CA GLU A 100 -6.28 -15.09 -15.67
C GLU A 100 -5.33 -16.03 -14.93
N ARG A 101 -4.67 -16.92 -15.67
CA ARG A 101 -3.68 -17.87 -15.14
C ARG A 101 -2.38 -17.69 -15.87
N ARG A 102 -1.28 -17.63 -15.13
CA ARG A 102 0.06 -17.41 -15.68
C ARG A 102 1.04 -18.42 -15.08
N PRO A 103 1.97 -18.97 -15.89
CA PRO A 103 3.06 -19.77 -15.36
C PRO A 103 3.87 -18.98 -14.33
N MET A 104 4.30 -19.66 -13.27
CA MET A 104 5.21 -19.10 -12.29
C MET A 104 6.67 -19.42 -12.65
N ALA A 105 7.61 -18.54 -12.30
CA ALA A 105 9.04 -18.78 -12.55
C ALA A 105 9.64 -19.87 -11.65
N GLY A 106 8.98 -20.14 -10.51
CA GLY A 106 9.39 -21.17 -9.54
C GLY A 106 8.18 -21.89 -8.97
N PRO A 107 8.39 -22.89 -8.10
CA PRO A 107 7.31 -23.61 -7.45
C PRO A 107 6.54 -22.69 -6.48
N ALA A 108 5.26 -23.01 -6.28
CA ALA A 108 4.52 -22.49 -5.14
C ALA A 108 5.03 -23.13 -3.84
N TRP A 109 4.86 -22.42 -2.73
CA TRP A 109 5.34 -22.82 -1.41
C TRP A 109 4.19 -22.77 -0.40
N ASP A 110 3.85 -23.92 0.18
CA ASP A 110 2.90 -24.05 1.29
C ASP A 110 3.62 -24.21 2.60
N LEU A 111 3.17 -23.50 3.62
CA LEU A 111 3.56 -23.69 5.01
C LEU A 111 2.45 -24.48 5.73
N GLN A 112 2.79 -25.64 6.29
CA GLN A 112 1.85 -26.54 6.95
C GLN A 112 2.03 -26.52 8.47
N ASP A 113 3.28 -26.63 8.94
CA ASP A 113 3.65 -26.54 10.35
C ASP A 113 5.10 -26.08 10.52
N ALA A 114 5.41 -25.45 11.65
CA ALA A 114 6.77 -25.08 12.04
C ALA A 114 6.88 -24.93 13.55
N SER A 115 8.02 -25.35 14.11
CA SER A 115 8.37 -25.09 15.50
C SER A 115 9.87 -24.98 15.72
N LEU A 116 10.25 -24.23 16.75
CA LEU A 116 11.61 -24.11 17.28
C LEU A 116 11.59 -24.44 18.78
N THR A 117 12.34 -25.44 19.22
CA THR A 117 12.40 -25.85 20.61
C THR A 117 13.86 -25.98 21.06
N ILE A 118 14.24 -25.41 22.19
CA ILE A 118 15.52 -25.69 22.83
C ILE A 118 15.46 -27.11 23.40
N VAL A 119 16.45 -27.93 23.07
CA VAL A 119 16.49 -29.34 23.56
C VAL A 119 16.56 -29.36 25.08
N GLY A 120 15.61 -30.06 25.70
CA GLY A 120 15.40 -30.07 27.13
C GLY A 120 14.17 -29.30 27.59
N ASP A 121 13.68 -28.34 26.80
CA ASP A 121 12.47 -27.61 27.11
C ASP A 121 11.21 -28.41 26.75
N ARG A 122 10.16 -28.23 27.55
CA ARG A 122 8.85 -28.88 27.33
C ARG A 122 7.98 -28.21 26.30
N THR A 123 8.19 -26.92 26.10
CA THR A 123 7.38 -26.08 25.19
C THR A 123 8.24 -25.48 24.09
N PRO A 124 7.73 -25.35 22.87
CA PRO A 124 8.43 -24.65 21.80
C PRO A 124 8.69 -23.19 22.18
N LEU A 125 9.87 -22.70 21.81
CA LEU A 125 10.22 -21.27 21.87
C LEU A 125 9.41 -20.47 20.86
N LEU A 126 9.14 -21.06 19.69
CA LEU A 126 8.25 -20.54 18.64
C LEU A 126 7.43 -21.70 18.05
N ALA A 127 6.19 -21.43 17.71
CA ALA A 127 5.30 -22.37 17.03
C ALA A 127 4.44 -21.64 15.99
N LEU A 128 4.13 -22.29 14.88
CA LEU A 128 3.33 -21.72 13.80
C LEU A 128 1.97 -21.16 14.27
N ALA A 129 1.35 -21.84 15.24
CA ALA A 129 0.08 -21.43 15.82
C ALA A 129 0.10 -20.02 16.44
N THR A 130 1.26 -19.55 16.90
CA THR A 130 1.45 -18.22 17.51
C THR A 130 2.23 -17.27 16.63
N ASN A 131 3.06 -17.78 15.72
CA ASN A 131 3.98 -17.00 14.89
C ASN A 131 3.90 -17.43 13.41
N LEU A 132 2.89 -16.95 12.69
CA LEU A 132 2.65 -17.34 11.30
C LEU A 132 3.84 -17.09 10.37
N ASN A 133 4.67 -16.10 10.68
CA ASN A 133 5.79 -15.66 9.84
C ASN A 133 7.15 -16.28 10.25
N MET A 134 7.15 -17.28 11.14
CA MET A 134 8.37 -17.84 11.69
C MET A 134 9.22 -18.67 10.72
N LEU A 135 8.73 -19.01 9.55
CA LEU A 135 9.48 -19.75 8.54
C LEU A 135 9.62 -18.94 7.26
N ALA A 136 10.82 -18.78 6.75
CA ALA A 136 11.09 -18.05 5.51
C ALA A 136 10.55 -18.81 4.29
N ILE A 137 9.93 -18.07 3.37
CA ILE A 137 9.45 -18.60 2.09
C ILE A 137 10.60 -19.31 1.36
N ASN A 138 10.32 -20.39 0.65
CA ASN A 138 11.25 -21.31 0.00
C ASN A 138 12.04 -22.22 0.96
N SER A 139 11.77 -22.19 2.27
CA SER A 139 12.34 -23.20 3.19
C SER A 139 11.83 -24.59 2.84
N TYR A 140 12.73 -25.58 2.89
CA TYR A 140 12.39 -26.99 2.71
C TYR A 140 11.91 -27.63 4.01
N ALA A 141 11.15 -28.70 3.88
CA ALA A 141 10.72 -29.51 5.01
C ALA A 141 11.90 -30.21 5.68
N THR A 142 11.83 -30.36 6.99
CA THR A 142 12.66 -31.27 7.77
C THR A 142 12.00 -32.67 7.82
N PRO A 143 12.68 -33.71 8.30
CA PRO A 143 11.99 -34.93 8.74
C PRO A 143 10.90 -34.60 9.77
N ASP A 144 9.85 -35.41 9.88
CA ASP A 144 8.72 -35.20 10.80
C ASP A 144 9.14 -35.06 12.27
N THR A 145 10.23 -35.73 12.66
CA THR A 145 10.82 -35.61 14.01
C THR A 145 11.61 -34.31 14.22
N GLY A 146 11.74 -33.51 13.15
CA GLY A 146 12.61 -32.33 13.13
C GLY A 146 14.08 -32.63 12.96
N VAL A 147 14.87 -31.57 12.88
CA VAL A 147 16.35 -31.62 12.87
C VAL A 147 16.86 -31.00 14.16
N VAL A 148 17.81 -31.68 14.80
CA VAL A 148 18.50 -31.18 16.00
C VAL A 148 19.91 -30.75 15.59
N GLY A 149 20.31 -29.55 15.99
CA GLY A 149 21.63 -28.99 15.75
C GLY A 149 22.12 -28.08 16.87
N GLU A 150 23.43 -27.99 17.02
CA GLU A 150 24.03 -26.98 17.89
C GLU A 150 23.80 -25.59 17.31
N VAL A 151 23.34 -24.66 18.14
CA VAL A 151 23.15 -23.24 17.75
C VAL A 151 24.46 -22.50 18.03
N VAL A 152 24.97 -21.80 17.02
CA VAL A 152 26.14 -20.95 17.12
C VAL A 152 25.82 -19.52 16.72
N ASP A 153 26.10 -18.57 17.61
CA ASP A 153 25.88 -17.15 17.35
C ASP A 153 27.03 -16.57 16.53
N VAL A 154 26.72 -16.13 15.33
CA VAL A 154 27.64 -15.47 14.38
C VAL A 154 27.43 -13.94 14.34
N GLY A 155 26.91 -13.37 15.42
CA GLY A 155 26.78 -11.93 15.59
C GLY A 155 25.92 -11.26 14.51
N LYS A 156 26.55 -10.50 13.62
CA LYS A 156 25.89 -9.82 12.49
C LYS A 156 25.99 -10.58 11.16
N GLY A 157 26.61 -11.79 11.18
CA GLY A 157 26.80 -12.60 9.97
C GLY A 157 27.77 -11.96 8.95
N THR A 158 28.73 -11.19 9.41
CA THR A 158 29.78 -10.61 8.56
C THR A 158 30.88 -11.63 8.28
N ALA A 159 31.71 -11.39 7.27
CA ALA A 159 32.87 -12.25 6.98
C ALA A 159 33.82 -12.41 8.20
N ALA A 160 34.00 -11.34 8.98
CA ALA A 160 34.80 -11.35 10.20
C ALA A 160 34.17 -12.20 11.31
N ASP A 161 32.84 -12.25 11.39
CA ASP A 161 32.14 -13.11 12.37
C ASP A 161 32.32 -14.58 12.00
N PHE A 162 32.17 -14.93 10.73
CA PHE A 162 32.39 -16.30 10.25
C PHE A 162 33.85 -16.77 10.31
N ALA A 163 34.84 -15.87 10.38
CA ALA A 163 36.23 -16.24 10.56
C ALA A 163 36.52 -16.78 11.98
N ARG A 164 35.62 -16.53 12.93
CA ARG A 164 35.77 -16.92 14.35
C ARG A 164 34.92 -18.12 14.74
N VAL A 165 33.91 -18.47 13.92
CA VAL A 165 32.93 -19.50 14.26
C VAL A 165 32.73 -20.46 13.09
N ASP A 166 32.99 -21.75 13.30
CA ASP A 166 32.62 -22.78 12.32
C ASP A 166 31.13 -23.10 12.44
N VAL A 167 30.39 -22.97 11.32
CA VAL A 167 28.97 -23.25 11.25
C VAL A 167 28.62 -24.54 10.51
N LYS A 168 29.63 -25.26 10.02
CA LYS A 168 29.43 -26.52 9.26
C LYS A 168 28.69 -27.56 10.11
N GLY A 169 27.53 -28.02 9.61
CA GLY A 169 26.70 -28.99 10.32
C GLY A 169 25.94 -28.43 11.53
N ARG A 170 25.96 -27.12 11.74
CA ARG A 170 25.32 -26.40 12.86
C ARG A 170 24.21 -25.46 12.40
N ILE A 171 23.47 -24.89 13.33
CA ILE A 171 22.46 -23.88 13.11
C ILE A 171 23.09 -22.49 13.37
N ALA A 172 23.18 -21.66 12.36
CA ALA A 172 23.74 -20.31 12.52
C ALA A 172 22.67 -19.32 13.01
N LEU A 173 22.97 -18.57 14.08
CA LEU A 173 22.14 -17.52 14.67
C LEU A 173 22.77 -16.16 14.41
N ALA A 174 22.00 -15.15 13.92
CA ALA A 174 22.55 -13.80 13.69
C ALA A 174 21.49 -12.69 13.74
N ASP A 175 21.94 -11.45 14.01
CA ASP A 175 21.21 -10.22 13.73
C ASP A 175 21.40 -9.81 12.25
N ALA A 176 20.73 -10.52 11.35
CA ALA A 176 20.90 -10.34 9.91
C ALA A 176 19.60 -10.64 9.13
N GLY A 177 19.53 -10.22 7.88
CA GLY A 177 18.47 -10.67 6.97
C GLY A 177 18.59 -12.16 6.67
N VAL A 178 17.47 -12.89 6.71
CA VAL A 178 17.46 -14.36 6.59
C VAL A 178 18.06 -14.84 5.27
N GLY A 179 17.72 -14.20 4.14
CA GLY A 179 18.26 -14.57 2.82
C GLY A 179 19.78 -14.38 2.73
N GLN A 180 20.29 -13.28 3.30
CA GLN A 180 21.73 -13.01 3.36
C GLN A 180 22.45 -14.05 4.22
N LEU A 181 21.95 -14.30 5.44
CA LEU A 181 22.56 -15.27 6.33
C LEU A 181 22.51 -16.69 5.74
N PHE A 182 21.39 -17.05 5.09
CA PHE A 182 21.24 -18.33 4.40
C PHE A 182 22.33 -18.53 3.33
N ALA A 183 22.53 -17.52 2.48
CA ALA A 183 23.56 -17.58 1.44
C ALA A 183 24.98 -17.75 2.05
N GLU A 184 25.30 -17.04 3.11
CA GLU A 184 26.62 -17.08 3.73
C GLU A 184 26.85 -18.34 4.57
N ALA A 185 25.90 -18.73 5.43
CA ALA A 185 26.04 -19.82 6.35
C ALA A 185 25.75 -21.19 5.71
N VAL A 186 24.60 -21.31 5.00
CA VAL A 186 24.16 -22.58 4.43
C VAL A 186 24.87 -22.87 3.13
N GLN A 187 24.73 -21.97 2.14
CA GLN A 187 25.23 -22.26 0.79
C GLN A 187 26.77 -22.32 0.73
N LYS A 188 27.45 -21.38 1.38
CA LYS A 188 28.91 -21.29 1.31
C LYS A 188 29.62 -22.11 2.37
N ARG A 189 29.04 -22.27 3.58
CA ARG A 189 29.77 -22.88 4.74
C ARG A 189 29.14 -24.16 5.28
N GLY A 190 28.00 -24.58 4.75
CA GLY A 190 27.40 -25.87 5.07
C GLY A 190 26.71 -25.94 6.44
N ALA A 191 26.17 -24.84 6.94
CA ALA A 191 25.21 -24.86 8.03
C ALA A 191 23.96 -25.64 7.63
N ILE A 192 23.26 -26.26 8.59
CA ILE A 192 22.05 -27.06 8.34
C ILE A 192 20.79 -26.16 8.22
N GLY A 193 20.86 -24.93 8.70
CA GLY A 193 19.83 -23.93 8.64
C GLY A 193 20.24 -22.68 9.38
N VAL A 194 19.37 -21.64 9.34
CA VAL A 194 19.65 -20.35 9.97
C VAL A 194 18.48 -19.86 10.82
N LEU A 195 18.81 -19.22 11.95
CA LEU A 195 17.91 -18.45 12.80
C LEU A 195 18.32 -16.98 12.72
N THR A 196 17.38 -16.08 12.43
CA THR A 196 17.72 -14.67 12.25
C THR A 196 16.76 -13.75 12.98
N TYR A 197 17.30 -12.65 13.49
CA TYR A 197 16.50 -11.54 13.99
C TYR A 197 16.84 -10.27 13.22
N ARG A 198 15.81 -9.64 12.65
CA ARG A 198 15.92 -8.32 12.06
C ARG A 198 14.54 -7.69 12.02
N MET A 199 14.36 -6.56 12.71
CA MET A 199 13.10 -5.82 12.74
C MET A 199 13.36 -4.33 12.52
N PRO A 200 12.60 -3.65 11.67
CA PRO A 200 12.66 -2.19 11.54
C PRO A 200 12.22 -1.50 12.83
N ALA A 201 12.77 -0.31 13.10
CA ALA A 201 12.48 0.42 14.33
C ALA A 201 11.00 0.84 14.45
N TYR A 202 10.33 1.11 13.33
CA TYR A 202 8.91 1.50 13.32
C TYR A 202 7.98 0.38 13.79
N THR A 203 8.40 -0.91 13.75
CA THR A 203 7.63 -2.03 14.31
C THR A 203 7.71 -2.11 15.84
N LYS A 204 8.47 -1.21 16.48
CA LYS A 204 8.65 -1.13 17.94
C LYS A 204 8.98 -2.48 18.59
N PRO A 205 10.07 -3.13 18.18
CA PRO A 205 10.38 -4.51 18.61
C PRO A 205 10.64 -4.65 20.12
N GLU A 206 10.94 -3.57 20.83
CA GLU A 206 11.06 -3.54 22.30
C GLU A 206 9.70 -3.67 23.01
N ILE A 207 8.61 -3.31 22.34
CA ILE A 207 7.23 -3.46 22.81
C ILE A 207 6.62 -4.72 22.20
N ASN A 208 6.70 -4.85 20.88
CA ASN A 208 6.15 -5.99 20.11
C ASN A 208 7.17 -7.14 20.04
N ARG A 209 7.64 -7.60 21.20
CA ARG A 209 8.76 -8.54 21.32
C ARG A 209 8.53 -9.92 20.71
N SER A 210 7.26 -10.32 20.52
CA SER A 210 6.89 -11.59 19.88
C SER A 210 6.71 -11.51 18.37
N SER A 211 6.69 -10.30 17.78
CA SER A 211 6.44 -10.11 16.35
C SER A 211 7.60 -10.60 15.48
N ILE A 212 7.24 -11.19 14.34
CA ILE A 212 8.16 -11.68 13.31
C ILE A 212 7.70 -11.16 11.96
N GLN A 213 8.56 -10.48 11.19
CA GLN A 213 8.25 -10.13 9.78
C GLN A 213 8.42 -11.36 8.88
N PHE A 214 7.51 -11.51 7.90
CA PHE A 214 7.71 -12.53 6.87
C PHE A 214 8.94 -12.20 6.02
N SER A 215 9.55 -13.23 5.47
CA SER A 215 10.78 -13.09 4.70
C SER A 215 10.98 -14.31 3.80
N SER A 216 11.99 -14.26 2.94
CA SER A 216 12.30 -15.35 2.02
C SER A 216 13.80 -15.70 2.04
N ILE A 217 14.10 -16.94 1.68
CA ILE A 217 15.44 -17.39 1.33
C ILE A 217 15.51 -17.72 -0.17
N PRO A 218 16.70 -17.71 -0.79
CA PRO A 218 16.87 -18.25 -2.13
C PRO A 218 16.35 -19.69 -2.20
N LEU A 219 15.62 -20.03 -3.26
CA LEU A 219 15.26 -21.42 -3.52
C LEU A 219 16.52 -22.23 -3.80
N ASP A 220 16.84 -23.17 -2.91
CA ASP A 220 18.07 -23.98 -2.99
C ASP A 220 17.75 -25.47 -3.13
N THR A 221 17.69 -25.94 -4.36
CA THR A 221 17.39 -27.34 -4.69
C THR A 221 18.53 -28.32 -4.36
N VAL A 222 19.72 -27.80 -4.03
CA VAL A 222 20.91 -28.60 -3.70
C VAL A 222 20.98 -28.88 -2.21
N ARG A 223 20.97 -27.82 -1.39
CA ARG A 223 21.07 -27.94 0.07
C ARG A 223 19.76 -28.36 0.73
N LYS A 224 18.64 -27.91 0.15
CA LYS A 224 17.27 -28.17 0.64
C LYS A 224 17.14 -27.87 2.13
N ALA A 225 17.71 -26.74 2.57
CA ALA A 225 17.71 -26.30 3.95
C ALA A 225 16.59 -25.29 4.23
N TRP A 226 16.56 -24.77 5.43
CA TRP A 226 15.52 -23.87 5.92
C TRP A 226 16.13 -22.59 6.53
N GLY A 227 15.36 -21.52 6.55
CA GLY A 227 15.64 -20.28 7.24
C GLY A 227 14.46 -19.87 8.12
N MET A 228 14.74 -19.48 9.35
CA MET A 228 13.70 -19.12 10.32
C MET A 228 13.99 -17.73 10.88
N PRO A 229 13.22 -16.70 10.47
CA PRO A 229 13.18 -15.44 11.20
C PRO A 229 12.57 -15.70 12.58
N ILE A 230 13.15 -15.10 13.62
CA ILE A 230 12.72 -15.29 15.01
C ILE A 230 12.36 -13.94 15.63
N SER A 231 11.52 -13.97 16.66
CA SER A 231 11.14 -12.78 17.40
C SER A 231 12.28 -12.27 18.31
N ARG A 232 12.17 -11.02 18.76
CA ARG A 232 13.10 -10.43 19.73
C ARG A 232 13.17 -11.27 21.01
N ALA A 233 12.01 -11.72 21.50
CA ALA A 233 11.94 -12.57 22.69
C ALA A 233 12.69 -13.89 22.51
N ALA A 234 12.52 -14.54 21.34
CA ALA A 234 13.22 -15.78 21.03
C ALA A 234 14.74 -15.59 20.89
N MET A 235 15.18 -14.49 20.24
CA MET A 235 16.60 -14.13 20.14
C MET A 235 17.23 -13.96 21.52
N ASP A 236 16.59 -13.18 22.39
CA ASP A 236 17.08 -12.90 23.73
C ASP A 236 17.15 -14.22 24.57
N SER A 237 16.16 -15.11 24.45
CA SER A 237 16.16 -16.42 25.14
C SER A 237 17.30 -17.32 24.66
N LEU A 238 17.54 -17.41 23.34
CA LEU A 238 18.63 -18.19 22.77
C LEU A 238 19.99 -17.66 23.23
N ARG A 239 20.20 -16.34 23.20
CA ARG A 239 21.45 -15.72 23.65
C ARG A 239 21.69 -15.90 25.14
N ALA A 240 20.63 -15.80 25.94
CA ALA A 240 20.72 -16.09 27.37
C ALA A 240 21.15 -17.56 27.63
N ALA A 241 20.55 -18.50 26.91
CA ALA A 241 20.95 -19.91 27.02
C ALA A 241 22.41 -20.16 26.59
N LEU A 242 22.83 -19.56 25.47
CA LEU A 242 24.19 -19.64 24.93
C LEU A 242 25.24 -19.06 25.89
N ALA A 243 24.89 -18.08 26.71
CA ALA A 243 25.80 -17.55 27.74
C ALA A 243 26.11 -18.55 28.87
N HIS A 244 25.31 -19.59 29.03
CA HIS A 244 25.48 -20.64 30.04
C HIS A 244 26.08 -21.93 29.48
N GLY A 245 26.27 -22.06 28.17
CA GLY A 245 26.89 -23.23 27.53
C GLY A 245 26.36 -23.51 26.13
N ALA A 246 26.72 -24.68 25.59
CA ALA A 246 26.27 -25.11 24.28
C ALA A 246 24.75 -25.33 24.25
N VAL A 247 24.09 -24.79 23.27
CA VAL A 247 22.64 -24.89 23.07
C VAL A 247 22.36 -25.74 21.83
N HIS A 248 21.53 -26.75 21.99
CA HIS A 248 20.97 -27.50 20.86
C HIS A 248 19.50 -27.10 20.65
N ALA A 249 19.13 -26.86 19.42
CA ALA A 249 17.74 -26.59 19.06
C ALA A 249 17.19 -27.67 18.14
N ARG A 250 15.93 -28.03 18.37
CA ARG A 250 15.11 -28.82 17.46
C ARG A 250 14.27 -27.89 16.60
N VAL A 251 14.37 -28.06 15.28
CA VAL A 251 13.56 -27.32 14.31
C VAL A 251 12.69 -28.31 13.55
N VAL A 252 11.39 -28.05 13.54
CA VAL A 252 10.42 -28.69 12.64
C VAL A 252 10.02 -27.67 11.58
N SER A 253 10.04 -28.09 10.32
CA SER A 253 9.58 -27.33 9.16
C SER A 253 8.79 -28.29 8.28
N ALA A 254 7.46 -28.16 8.26
CA ALA A 254 6.59 -28.90 7.37
C ALA A 254 6.14 -27.98 6.24
N THR A 255 6.75 -28.12 5.08
CA THR A 255 6.49 -27.31 3.89
C THR A 255 6.31 -28.18 2.67
N ARG A 256 5.64 -27.62 1.65
CA ARG A 256 5.48 -28.27 0.37
C ARG A 256 5.82 -27.29 -0.76
N LEU A 257 6.72 -27.72 -1.64
CA LEU A 257 7.05 -27.04 -2.89
C LEU A 257 6.41 -27.82 -4.04
N PHE A 258 5.64 -27.15 -4.89
CA PHE A 258 4.91 -27.82 -5.97
C PHE A 258 4.70 -26.89 -7.19
N PRO A 259 4.57 -27.45 -8.42
CA PRO A 259 4.20 -26.68 -9.60
C PRO A 259 2.85 -26.02 -9.41
N SER A 260 2.72 -24.75 -9.76
CA SER A 260 1.46 -24.00 -9.69
C SER A 260 1.42 -22.91 -10.76
N VAL A 261 0.30 -22.21 -10.81
CA VAL A 261 0.08 -21.04 -11.67
C VAL A 261 -0.34 -19.85 -10.81
N GLU A 262 0.14 -18.68 -11.15
CA GLU A 262 -0.34 -17.43 -10.57
C GLU A 262 -1.73 -17.11 -11.12
N ARG A 263 -2.67 -16.78 -10.24
CA ARG A 263 -4.05 -16.45 -10.58
C ARG A 263 -4.34 -14.99 -10.31
N THR A 264 -4.99 -14.31 -11.26
CA THR A 264 -5.48 -12.94 -11.10
C THR A 264 -6.96 -12.89 -11.47
N VAL A 265 -7.80 -12.39 -10.57
CA VAL A 265 -9.21 -12.09 -10.89
C VAL A 265 -9.28 -10.71 -11.53
N VAL A 266 -9.96 -10.63 -12.67
CA VAL A 266 -10.31 -9.36 -13.32
C VAL A 266 -11.83 -9.28 -13.36
N ALA A 267 -12.41 -8.38 -12.59
CA ALA A 267 -13.85 -8.13 -12.59
C ALA A 267 -14.14 -6.76 -13.21
N GLU A 268 -15.23 -6.66 -13.96
CA GLU A 268 -15.59 -5.44 -14.69
C GLU A 268 -17.07 -5.08 -14.51
N VAL A 269 -17.31 -3.79 -14.31
CA VAL A 269 -18.60 -3.14 -14.57
C VAL A 269 -18.44 -2.43 -15.91
N ARG A 270 -18.87 -3.06 -16.99
CA ARG A 270 -18.70 -2.54 -18.35
C ARG A 270 -19.44 -1.21 -18.55
N GLY A 271 -18.75 -0.25 -19.15
CA GLY A 271 -19.30 1.06 -19.48
C GLY A 271 -20.44 0.99 -20.50
N THR A 272 -21.37 1.92 -20.42
CA THR A 272 -22.54 1.95 -21.31
C THR A 272 -22.27 2.56 -22.69
N THR A 273 -21.37 3.54 -22.77
CA THR A 273 -21.13 4.32 -24.01
C THR A 273 -19.66 4.38 -24.39
N ARG A 274 -18.75 4.14 -23.43
CA ARG A 274 -17.28 4.13 -23.60
C ARG A 274 -16.68 2.92 -22.89
N PRO A 275 -17.04 1.68 -23.30
CA PRO A 275 -16.60 0.46 -22.59
C PRO A 275 -15.09 0.24 -22.66
N ASP A 276 -14.41 0.83 -23.64
CA ASP A 276 -12.97 0.71 -23.82
C ASP A 276 -12.17 1.65 -22.91
N GLU A 277 -12.79 2.77 -22.46
CA GLU A 277 -12.21 3.69 -21.48
C GLU A 277 -12.48 3.15 -20.06
N ARG A 278 -11.49 3.22 -19.14
CA ARG A 278 -11.64 2.57 -17.84
C ARG A 278 -10.92 3.24 -16.69
N PHE A 279 -11.52 3.07 -15.52
CA PHE A 279 -10.90 3.23 -14.21
C PHE A 279 -10.51 1.84 -13.70
N VAL A 280 -9.26 1.66 -13.24
CA VAL A 280 -8.75 0.37 -12.75
C VAL A 280 -8.43 0.45 -11.28
N PHE A 281 -9.00 -0.44 -10.48
CA PHE A 281 -8.59 -0.70 -9.10
C PHE A 281 -7.68 -1.92 -9.04
N SER A 282 -6.75 -1.91 -8.09
CA SER A 282 -5.94 -3.08 -7.73
C SER A 282 -5.91 -3.26 -6.21
N ALA A 283 -5.91 -4.52 -5.77
CA ALA A 283 -5.63 -4.94 -4.41
C ALA A 283 -4.99 -6.32 -4.46
N HIS A 284 -3.84 -6.50 -3.82
CA HIS A 284 -3.14 -7.78 -3.88
C HIS A 284 -3.64 -8.78 -2.83
N VAL A 285 -3.69 -10.04 -3.22
CA VAL A 285 -4.12 -11.17 -2.37
C VAL A 285 -2.95 -11.76 -1.62
N GLN A 286 -1.74 -11.72 -2.21
CA GLN A 286 -0.55 -12.21 -1.53
C GLN A 286 -0.23 -11.31 -0.33
N GLU A 287 0.65 -11.80 0.53
CA GLU A 287 1.02 -11.35 1.86
C GLU A 287 0.09 -11.84 2.97
N PRO A 288 0.67 -12.22 4.13
CA PRO A 288 -0.10 -12.95 5.14
C PRO A 288 -0.93 -12.04 6.06
N GLY A 289 -0.76 -10.71 6.00
CA GLY A 289 -1.39 -9.78 6.93
C GLY A 289 -2.90 -9.60 6.74
N ALA A 290 -3.60 -9.23 7.80
CA ALA A 290 -5.00 -8.87 7.73
C ALA A 290 -5.19 -7.47 7.14
N ASN A 291 -4.32 -6.54 7.52
CA ASN A 291 -4.31 -5.21 6.93
C ASN A 291 -3.58 -5.23 5.60
N ASP A 292 -2.39 -5.84 5.56
CA ASP A 292 -1.56 -6.01 4.37
C ASP A 292 -1.67 -7.43 3.78
N ASN A 293 -2.46 -7.69 2.66
CA ASN A 293 -3.41 -6.72 2.12
C ASN A 293 -4.80 -7.37 1.98
N ALA A 294 -5.18 -8.19 2.97
CA ALA A 294 -6.56 -8.68 2.98
C ALA A 294 -7.57 -7.51 3.09
N SER A 295 -7.17 -6.38 3.70
CA SER A 295 -8.01 -5.19 3.84
C SER A 295 -8.35 -4.55 2.49
N GLY A 296 -7.38 -4.40 1.61
CA GLY A 296 -7.60 -3.91 0.25
C GLY A 296 -8.52 -4.83 -0.56
N VAL A 297 -8.28 -6.15 -0.47
CA VAL A 297 -9.15 -7.15 -1.13
C VAL A 297 -10.57 -7.08 -0.58
N GLY A 298 -10.74 -7.00 0.75
CA GLY A 298 -12.04 -6.90 1.39
C GLY A 298 -12.80 -5.64 0.98
N ALA A 299 -12.12 -4.49 0.99
CA ALA A 299 -12.69 -3.22 0.55
C ALA A 299 -13.13 -3.27 -0.92
N LEU A 300 -12.26 -3.78 -1.81
CA LEU A 300 -12.53 -3.84 -3.24
C LEU A 300 -13.65 -4.84 -3.59
N ALA A 301 -13.72 -5.99 -2.89
CA ALA A 301 -14.79 -6.96 -3.08
C ALA A 301 -16.17 -6.41 -2.64
N GLU A 302 -16.23 -5.65 -1.54
CA GLU A 302 -17.46 -4.96 -1.13
C GLU A 302 -17.83 -3.84 -2.11
N MET A 303 -16.85 -3.10 -2.65
CA MET A 303 -17.09 -2.15 -3.73
C MET A 303 -17.70 -2.83 -4.96
N ALA A 304 -17.19 -4.02 -5.35
CA ALA A 304 -17.74 -4.80 -6.46
C ALA A 304 -19.22 -5.15 -6.23
N ARG A 305 -19.58 -5.56 -5.00
CA ARG A 305 -20.99 -5.81 -4.62
C ARG A 305 -21.84 -4.54 -4.75
N VAL A 306 -21.35 -3.42 -4.24
CA VAL A 306 -22.08 -2.14 -4.30
C VAL A 306 -22.24 -1.65 -5.74
N PHE A 307 -21.22 -1.73 -6.57
CA PHE A 307 -21.33 -1.43 -8.01
C PHE A 307 -22.40 -2.30 -8.68
N ALA A 308 -22.45 -3.59 -8.34
CA ALA A 308 -23.45 -4.50 -8.90
C ALA A 308 -24.88 -4.13 -8.46
N VAL A 309 -25.11 -3.84 -7.17
CA VAL A 309 -26.42 -3.42 -6.64
C VAL A 309 -26.89 -2.12 -7.33
N LEU A 310 -26.04 -1.10 -7.35
CA LEU A 310 -26.37 0.20 -7.90
C LEU A 310 -26.56 0.17 -9.43
N SER A 311 -25.81 -0.70 -10.13
CA SER A 311 -25.96 -0.87 -11.59
C SER A 311 -27.24 -1.64 -11.95
N ARG A 312 -27.60 -2.69 -11.20
CA ARG A 312 -28.82 -3.47 -11.46
C ARG A 312 -30.09 -2.68 -11.15
N SER A 313 -30.09 -1.88 -10.06
CA SER A 313 -31.21 -0.99 -9.75
C SER A 313 -31.36 0.18 -10.72
N GLY A 314 -30.37 0.40 -11.61
CA GLY A 314 -30.35 1.57 -12.49
C GLY A 314 -29.99 2.87 -11.77
N ALA A 315 -29.65 2.82 -10.47
CA ALA A 315 -29.25 3.99 -9.70
C ALA A 315 -27.96 4.63 -10.22
N VAL A 316 -27.05 3.83 -10.79
CA VAL A 316 -25.87 4.31 -11.50
C VAL A 316 -25.73 3.62 -12.86
N ARG A 317 -25.21 4.36 -13.83
CA ARG A 317 -24.92 3.84 -15.18
C ARG A 317 -23.58 4.38 -15.65
N PRO A 318 -22.45 3.82 -15.14
CA PRO A 318 -21.13 4.27 -15.57
C PRO A 318 -21.01 4.23 -17.10
N ARG A 319 -20.52 5.29 -17.70
CA ARG A 319 -20.31 5.39 -19.15
C ARG A 319 -19.02 4.71 -19.57
N ARG A 320 -17.98 4.79 -18.72
CA ARG A 320 -16.69 4.11 -18.81
C ARG A 320 -16.70 2.84 -17.95
N THR A 321 -15.85 1.89 -18.26
CA THR A 321 -15.71 0.64 -17.51
C THR A 321 -15.00 0.88 -16.18
N ILE A 322 -15.44 0.18 -15.13
CA ILE A 322 -14.72 0.05 -13.86
C ILE A 322 -14.14 -1.37 -13.83
N THR A 323 -12.83 -1.48 -13.71
CA THR A 323 -12.09 -2.75 -13.65
C THR A 323 -11.52 -2.92 -12.25
N MET A 324 -11.55 -4.13 -11.71
CA MET A 324 -11.06 -4.49 -10.38
C MET A 324 -10.13 -5.69 -10.50
N LEU A 325 -8.90 -5.56 -10.02
CA LEU A 325 -7.85 -6.58 -10.06
C LEU A 325 -7.61 -7.13 -8.65
N PHE A 326 -7.51 -8.48 -8.55
CA PHE A 326 -7.17 -9.18 -7.32
C PHE A 326 -6.15 -10.28 -7.65
N GLY A 327 -4.94 -10.21 -7.11
CA GLY A 327 -3.89 -11.19 -7.45
C GLY A 327 -2.58 -10.94 -6.72
N ASN A 328 -1.46 -11.07 -7.43
CA ASN A 328 -0.12 -10.89 -6.93
C ASN A 328 0.31 -9.42 -7.09
N GLU A 329 0.80 -8.80 -6.04
CA GLU A 329 1.22 -7.40 -5.97
C GLU A 329 2.14 -7.03 -7.14
N ILE A 330 1.99 -5.82 -7.65
CA ILE A 330 2.75 -5.28 -8.79
C ILE A 330 2.60 -6.13 -10.05
N ALA A 331 2.77 -7.45 -9.95
CA ALA A 331 2.70 -8.37 -11.09
C ALA A 331 1.30 -8.41 -11.73
N GLN A 332 0.22 -8.44 -10.93
CA GLN A 332 -1.15 -8.42 -11.46
C GLN A 332 -1.41 -7.19 -12.33
N THR A 333 -1.04 -6.02 -11.84
CA THR A 333 -1.26 -4.73 -12.53
C THR A 333 -0.37 -4.62 -13.75
N ARG A 334 0.92 -4.95 -13.63
CA ARG A 334 1.86 -4.98 -14.76
C ARG A 334 1.41 -5.94 -15.86
N ASN A 335 1.01 -7.14 -15.48
CA ASN A 335 0.53 -8.15 -16.42
C ASN A 335 -0.77 -7.74 -17.10
N PHE A 336 -1.71 -7.13 -16.36
CA PHE A 336 -2.96 -6.60 -16.91
C PHE A 336 -2.69 -5.52 -17.96
N LEU A 337 -1.75 -4.62 -17.70
CA LEU A 337 -1.37 -3.54 -18.62
C LEU A 337 -0.56 -4.06 -19.82
N ALA A 338 0.38 -4.97 -19.62
CA ALA A 338 1.24 -5.49 -20.67
C ALA A 338 0.51 -6.41 -21.67
N ALA A 339 -0.53 -7.12 -21.23
CA ALA A 339 -1.17 -8.17 -22.03
C ALA A 339 -1.96 -7.65 -23.25
N ASP A 340 -2.41 -6.39 -23.23
CA ASP A 340 -3.25 -5.83 -24.29
C ASP A 340 -3.05 -4.31 -24.41
N SER A 341 -2.32 -3.91 -25.45
CA SER A 341 -1.99 -2.49 -25.68
C SER A 341 -3.23 -1.64 -26.03
N VAL A 342 -4.28 -2.22 -26.63
CA VAL A 342 -5.53 -1.50 -26.93
C VAL A 342 -6.24 -1.19 -25.62
N ARG A 343 -6.41 -2.19 -24.77
CA ARG A 343 -7.00 -2.04 -23.44
C ARG A 343 -6.23 -1.03 -22.60
N THR A 344 -4.89 -1.08 -22.63
CA THR A 344 -4.01 -0.19 -21.87
C THR A 344 -4.14 1.26 -22.32
N ARG A 345 -4.32 1.52 -23.61
CA ARG A 345 -4.61 2.88 -24.08
C ARG A 345 -5.89 3.44 -23.46
N GLY A 346 -6.90 2.60 -23.25
CA GLY A 346 -8.16 2.98 -22.59
C GLY A 346 -8.10 3.14 -21.08
N VAL A 347 -7.00 2.80 -20.42
CA VAL A 347 -6.83 3.07 -18.98
C VAL A 347 -6.57 4.56 -18.76
N HIS A 348 -7.49 5.23 -18.08
CA HIS A 348 -7.39 6.64 -17.74
C HIS A 348 -6.91 6.84 -16.30
N TRP A 349 -7.26 5.96 -15.37
CA TRP A 349 -6.91 6.07 -13.95
C TRP A 349 -6.67 4.70 -13.34
N GLY A 350 -5.68 4.63 -12.45
CA GLY A 350 -5.39 3.51 -11.58
C GLY A 350 -5.45 3.94 -10.10
N LEU A 351 -6.07 3.14 -9.26
CA LEU A 351 -6.06 3.33 -7.82
C LEU A 351 -5.80 2.00 -7.12
N SER A 352 -4.67 1.93 -6.43
CA SER A 352 -4.34 0.80 -5.57
C SER A 352 -4.97 0.97 -4.18
N LEU A 353 -5.52 -0.10 -3.65
CA LEU A 353 -6.01 -0.20 -2.28
C LEU A 353 -5.11 -1.17 -1.53
N ASP A 354 -4.27 -0.63 -0.66
CA ASP A 354 -3.30 -1.39 0.09
C ASP A 354 -3.30 -0.93 1.54
N MET A 355 -3.39 -1.85 2.49
CA MET A 355 -3.46 -1.52 3.91
C MET A 355 -4.54 -0.47 4.25
N VAL A 356 -5.78 -0.68 3.78
CA VAL A 356 -6.86 0.32 3.87
C VAL A 356 -7.84 0.09 5.02
N GLY A 357 -7.51 -0.82 5.94
CA GLY A 357 -8.42 -1.24 7.00
C GLY A 357 -7.98 -0.93 8.42
N GLU A 358 -6.89 -0.20 8.65
CA GLU A 358 -6.32 -0.05 9.97
C GLU A 358 -7.25 0.53 11.04
N ASP A 359 -7.22 -0.10 12.20
CA ASP A 359 -7.58 0.52 13.48
C ASP A 359 -6.38 1.37 13.95
N THR A 360 -6.37 2.64 13.56
CA THR A 360 -5.22 3.53 13.78
C THR A 360 -4.88 3.77 15.25
N GLN A 361 -5.83 3.50 16.17
CA GLN A 361 -5.55 3.57 17.61
C GLN A 361 -4.67 2.40 18.08
N LYS A 362 -4.75 1.27 17.39
CA LYS A 362 -3.95 0.06 17.71
C LYS A 362 -2.65 0.01 16.93
N THR A 363 -2.69 0.36 15.65
CA THR A 363 -1.53 0.27 14.76
C THR A 363 -0.59 1.47 14.91
N GLY A 364 -1.12 2.65 15.26
CA GLY A 364 -0.40 3.92 15.28
C GLY A 364 -0.30 4.58 13.91
N GLY A 365 -0.83 3.95 12.87
CA GLY A 365 -0.81 4.47 11.50
C GLY A 365 -1.82 5.60 11.26
N THR A 366 -1.74 6.19 10.09
CA THR A 366 -2.66 7.22 9.59
C THR A 366 -3.02 6.89 8.15
N PHE A 367 -4.26 7.16 7.75
CA PHE A 367 -4.64 7.04 6.35
C PHE A 367 -3.91 8.06 5.49
N LEU A 368 -3.26 7.58 4.45
CA LEU A 368 -2.48 8.34 3.48
C LEU A 368 -3.00 8.13 2.06
N ILE A 369 -2.96 9.19 1.29
CA ILE A 369 -2.98 9.12 -0.16
C ILE A 369 -1.54 9.31 -0.61
N GLU A 370 -0.89 8.23 -1.05
CA GLU A 370 0.37 8.40 -1.74
C GLU A 370 0.12 9.01 -3.11
N LYS A 371 0.65 10.21 -3.27
CA LYS A 371 0.47 10.98 -4.49
C LYS A 371 1.29 10.39 -5.65
N MET A 372 0.79 10.51 -6.86
CA MET A 372 1.68 10.42 -8.01
C MET A 372 2.81 11.42 -7.87
N PRO A 373 3.98 11.19 -8.51
CA PRO A 373 5.10 12.12 -8.45
C PRO A 373 4.67 13.57 -8.72
N ASP A 374 4.67 14.40 -7.68
CA ASP A 374 4.47 15.85 -7.74
C ASP A 374 5.71 16.56 -7.19
N PRO A 375 5.81 17.89 -7.21
CA PRO A 375 7.01 18.59 -6.73
C PRO A 375 7.36 18.29 -5.26
N SER A 376 6.42 17.85 -4.41
CA SER A 376 6.71 17.49 -3.02
C SER A 376 7.61 16.26 -2.88
N ALA A 377 7.64 15.39 -3.89
CA ALA A 377 8.53 14.24 -3.90
C ALA A 377 9.97 14.60 -4.31
N VAL A 378 10.18 15.80 -4.86
CA VAL A 378 11.52 16.37 -5.16
C VAL A 378 11.98 17.26 -4.01
N TRP A 379 11.08 18.11 -3.50
CA TRP A 379 11.34 19.04 -2.40
C TRP A 379 10.35 18.78 -1.26
N THR A 380 10.69 17.78 -0.43
CA THR A 380 9.90 17.38 0.72
C THR A 380 10.05 18.44 1.82
N ARG A 381 8.97 19.18 2.13
CA ARG A 381 8.98 20.28 3.09
C ARG A 381 7.58 20.62 3.62
N GLY A 382 7.52 21.37 4.74
CA GLY A 382 6.26 21.75 5.38
C GLY A 382 5.52 20.51 5.90
N ASP A 383 4.27 20.34 5.48
CA ASP A 383 3.43 19.20 5.86
C ASP A 383 3.64 17.95 4.97
N ASP A 384 4.43 18.07 3.90
CA ASP A 384 4.80 16.91 3.10
C ASP A 384 5.95 16.17 3.77
N HIS A 385 5.70 14.92 4.15
CA HIS A 385 6.69 14.04 4.76
C HIS A 385 6.60 12.67 4.10
N HIS A 386 7.77 12.06 3.87
CA HIS A 386 7.82 10.64 3.61
C HIS A 386 7.44 9.86 4.87
N SER A 387 6.86 8.69 4.69
CA SER A 387 6.63 7.74 5.77
C SER A 387 7.97 7.13 6.25
N GLU A 388 7.95 6.41 7.37
CA GLU A 388 9.13 5.67 7.83
C GLU A 388 9.46 4.46 6.93
N TRP A 389 8.55 4.07 6.03
CA TRP A 389 8.87 3.11 4.97
C TRP A 389 9.93 3.68 4.02
N GLY A 390 9.79 4.96 3.69
CA GLY A 390 10.74 5.73 2.90
C GLY A 390 10.68 5.41 1.42
N GLY A 391 10.67 6.45 0.60
CA GLY A 391 10.70 6.31 -0.86
C GLY A 391 12.10 6.46 -1.43
N SER A 392 12.28 6.07 -2.68
CA SER A 392 13.46 6.46 -3.45
C SER A 392 13.36 7.92 -3.88
N PRO A 393 14.42 8.72 -3.73
CA PRO A 393 14.45 10.08 -4.26
C PRO A 393 14.07 10.11 -5.75
N ILE A 394 13.26 11.08 -6.13
CA ILE A 394 12.91 11.30 -7.53
C ILE A 394 13.48 12.62 -8.04
N THR A 395 13.63 12.73 -9.35
CA THR A 395 14.10 13.93 -10.04
C THR A 395 12.94 14.65 -10.75
N LYS A 396 13.11 15.92 -11.07
CA LYS A 396 12.05 16.76 -11.67
C LYS A 396 11.43 16.19 -12.95
N ASP A 397 12.21 15.50 -13.76
CA ASP A 397 11.76 14.86 -15.00
C ASP A 397 10.78 13.71 -14.77
N ARG A 398 10.68 13.20 -13.54
CA ARG A 398 9.71 12.18 -13.13
C ARG A 398 8.39 12.75 -12.61
N ILE A 399 8.27 14.05 -12.47
CA ILE A 399 7.01 14.69 -12.05
C ILE A 399 5.91 14.41 -13.09
N VAL A 400 4.74 14.00 -12.61
CA VAL A 400 3.55 13.67 -13.41
C VAL A 400 2.43 14.69 -13.12
N PRO A 401 2.37 15.82 -13.83
CA PRO A 401 1.31 16.81 -13.62
C PRO A 401 -0.06 16.24 -14.00
N HIS A 402 -0.93 16.08 -13.00
CA HIS A 402 -2.27 15.54 -13.21
C HIS A 402 -3.21 15.96 -12.08
N TYR A 403 -4.48 16.16 -12.36
CA TYR A 403 -5.50 16.54 -11.37
C TYR A 403 -5.82 15.43 -10.36
N PHE A 404 -5.42 14.20 -10.61
CA PHE A 404 -5.90 13.01 -9.89
C PHE A 404 -5.53 13.02 -8.41
N ASN A 405 -4.33 13.53 -8.03
CA ASN A 405 -3.93 13.67 -6.63
C ASN A 405 -4.92 14.52 -5.83
N ASP A 406 -5.19 15.74 -6.31
CA ASP A 406 -6.11 16.67 -5.65
C ASP A 406 -7.56 16.18 -5.70
N PHE A 407 -7.97 15.51 -6.80
CA PHE A 407 -9.30 14.93 -6.93
C PHE A 407 -9.54 13.83 -5.87
N LEU A 408 -8.61 12.90 -5.70
CA LEU A 408 -8.71 11.84 -4.69
C LEU A 408 -8.74 12.42 -3.27
N LEU A 409 -7.84 13.37 -2.98
CA LEU A 409 -7.83 14.08 -1.70
C LEU A 409 -9.18 14.75 -1.42
N ALA A 410 -9.74 15.42 -2.41
CA ALA A 410 -11.04 16.08 -2.28
C ALA A 410 -12.15 15.09 -1.93
N ARG A 411 -12.19 13.91 -2.58
CA ARG A 411 -13.22 12.88 -2.29
C ARG A 411 -13.05 12.27 -0.91
N CYS A 412 -11.83 12.04 -0.46
CA CYS A 412 -11.57 11.58 0.90
C CYS A 412 -11.96 12.63 1.95
N LEU A 413 -11.65 13.91 1.72
CA LEU A 413 -12.05 15.00 2.60
C LEU A 413 -13.59 15.21 2.65
N ASP A 414 -14.31 15.00 1.53
CA ASP A 414 -15.78 15.05 1.49
C ASP A 414 -16.41 13.91 2.35
N GLN A 415 -15.77 12.74 2.42
CA GLN A 415 -16.19 11.67 3.34
C GLN A 415 -15.81 12.01 4.78
N ALA A 416 -14.59 12.49 5.00
CA ALA A 416 -14.08 12.87 6.32
C ALA A 416 -14.93 13.95 7.00
N ALA A 417 -15.44 14.91 6.24
CA ALA A 417 -16.30 15.99 6.75
C ALA A 417 -17.57 15.49 7.46
N THR A 418 -18.00 14.26 7.19
CA THR A 418 -19.18 13.64 7.83
C THR A 418 -18.86 12.61 8.89
N THR A 419 -17.60 12.21 9.04
CA THR A 419 -17.22 11.09 9.90
C THR A 419 -16.12 11.43 10.91
N GLY A 420 -15.45 12.57 10.75
CA GLY A 420 -14.26 12.92 11.53
C GLY A 420 -13.02 12.08 11.20
N TRP A 421 -13.06 11.33 10.10
CA TRP A 421 -11.92 10.54 9.62
C TRP A 421 -10.72 11.43 9.30
N VAL A 422 -9.53 11.04 9.74
CA VAL A 422 -8.29 11.77 9.46
C VAL A 422 -7.75 11.31 8.10
N VAL A 423 -7.56 12.27 7.22
CA VAL A 423 -7.01 12.06 5.85
C VAL A 423 -5.75 12.89 5.70
N ARG A 424 -4.67 12.27 5.27
CA ARG A 424 -3.41 12.93 4.94
C ARG A 424 -2.92 12.49 3.56
N THR A 425 -1.87 13.12 3.08
CA THR A 425 -1.14 12.72 1.87
C THR A 425 0.33 12.55 2.21
N ASN A 426 1.03 11.71 1.46
CA ASN A 426 2.48 11.66 1.44
C ASN A 426 3.01 11.84 0.01
N PRO A 427 4.25 12.33 -0.16
CA PRO A 427 4.93 12.31 -1.45
C PRO A 427 5.03 10.89 -2.00
N PHE A 428 5.27 10.77 -3.30
CA PHE A 428 5.47 9.47 -3.96
C PHE A 428 6.63 8.69 -3.33
N GLU A 429 6.39 7.45 -2.99
CA GLU A 429 7.37 6.50 -2.42
C GLU A 429 7.52 5.25 -3.30
N GLY A 430 6.43 4.78 -3.90
CA GLY A 430 6.39 3.59 -4.74
C GLY A 430 6.15 2.31 -3.92
N GLY A 431 6.48 1.17 -4.50
CA GLY A 431 6.52 -0.12 -3.80
C GLY A 431 5.22 -0.93 -3.82
N SER A 432 4.10 -0.43 -4.39
CA SER A 432 2.86 -1.18 -4.51
C SER A 432 2.25 -1.11 -5.92
N ASP A 433 1.05 -1.64 -6.09
CA ASP A 433 0.30 -1.84 -7.35
C ASP A 433 0.07 -0.57 -8.19
N HIS A 434 0.23 0.62 -7.61
CA HIS A 434 0.12 1.88 -8.34
C HIS A 434 1.33 2.16 -9.26
N THR A 435 2.50 1.60 -8.94
CA THR A 435 3.73 1.85 -9.71
C THR A 435 3.65 1.37 -11.16
N PRO A 436 3.10 0.19 -11.51
CA PRO A 436 2.95 -0.20 -12.90
C PRO A 436 2.10 0.77 -13.74
N PHE A 437 1.08 1.44 -13.17
CA PHE A 437 0.35 2.45 -13.93
C PHE A 437 1.29 3.57 -14.39
N LEU A 438 2.14 4.07 -13.50
CA LEU A 438 3.10 5.12 -13.81
C LEU A 438 4.15 4.66 -14.84
N ASP A 439 4.63 3.41 -14.74
CA ASP A 439 5.53 2.81 -15.73
C ASP A 439 4.92 2.81 -17.14
N PHE A 440 3.63 2.52 -17.24
CA PHE A 440 2.85 2.55 -18.49
C PHE A 440 2.32 3.94 -18.84
N LYS A 441 2.82 5.00 -18.18
CA LYS A 441 2.42 6.40 -18.40
C LYS A 441 0.91 6.63 -18.18
N LYS A 442 0.35 5.96 -17.18
CA LYS A 442 -1.02 6.12 -16.73
C LYS A 442 -1.04 6.75 -15.35
N PRO A 443 -2.03 7.61 -15.04
CA PRO A 443 -2.20 8.09 -13.67
C PRO A 443 -2.43 6.91 -12.72
N GLY A 444 -1.67 6.87 -11.63
CA GLY A 444 -1.76 5.81 -10.62
C GLY A 444 -1.44 6.34 -9.24
N ALA A 445 -2.36 6.18 -8.29
CA ALA A 445 -2.21 6.61 -6.91
C ALA A 445 -2.49 5.43 -5.95
N LEU A 446 -2.09 5.59 -4.70
CA LEU A 446 -2.26 4.57 -3.67
C LEU A 446 -3.09 5.13 -2.51
N PHE A 447 -4.07 4.36 -2.04
CA PHE A 447 -4.69 4.52 -0.73
C PHE A 447 -4.09 3.51 0.21
N TRP A 448 -3.51 3.98 1.33
CA TRP A 448 -2.87 3.11 2.29
C TRP A 448 -2.84 3.72 3.70
N HIS A 449 -2.31 2.98 4.68
CA HIS A 449 -2.03 3.50 6.02
C HIS A 449 -0.56 3.25 6.35
N PHE A 450 0.07 4.25 6.99
CA PHE A 450 1.39 4.12 7.58
C PHE A 450 1.59 5.21 8.68
N THR A 451 2.42 5.04 9.76
CA THR A 451 3.27 3.89 10.05
C THR A 451 2.49 2.87 10.86
N ASP A 452 2.35 1.65 10.35
CA ASP A 452 1.78 0.53 11.10
C ASP A 452 2.89 -0.22 11.84
N GLN A 453 2.82 -0.28 13.19
CA GLN A 453 3.79 -1.01 13.99
C GLN A 453 3.74 -2.54 13.80
N PHE A 454 2.73 -3.05 13.10
CA PHE A 454 2.58 -4.48 12.77
C PHE A 454 2.88 -4.80 11.31
N TYR A 455 3.29 -3.80 10.50
CA TYR A 455 3.56 -3.95 9.07
C TYR A 455 4.49 -5.12 8.76
N HIS A 456 4.03 -6.01 7.87
CA HIS A 456 4.70 -7.26 7.48
C HIS A 456 4.91 -8.25 8.62
N THR A 457 4.35 -8.03 9.82
CA THR A 457 4.52 -8.93 10.94
C THR A 457 3.34 -9.90 11.11
N ASP A 458 3.60 -10.99 11.84
CA ASP A 458 2.54 -11.91 12.27
C ASP A 458 1.60 -11.30 13.33
N GLY A 459 1.86 -10.07 13.77
CA GLY A 459 0.97 -9.23 14.57
C GLY A 459 -0.11 -8.50 13.75
N ASP A 460 0.00 -8.43 12.43
CA ASP A 460 -1.03 -7.88 11.54
C ASP A 460 -2.21 -8.87 11.42
N ARG A 461 -3.17 -8.73 12.33
CA ARG A 461 -4.33 -9.61 12.49
C ARG A 461 -5.64 -8.82 12.47
N ILE A 462 -6.74 -9.56 12.34
CA ILE A 462 -8.09 -9.01 12.22
C ILE A 462 -8.50 -8.08 13.37
N ASP A 463 -7.92 -8.20 14.54
CA ASP A 463 -8.15 -7.31 15.68
C ASP A 463 -7.55 -5.90 15.49
N LYS A 464 -6.66 -5.70 14.52
CA LYS A 464 -6.11 -4.40 14.09
C LYS A 464 -6.89 -3.79 12.91
N VAL A 465 -7.96 -4.44 12.44
CA VAL A 465 -8.74 -3.97 11.28
C VAL A 465 -10.08 -3.39 11.75
N SER A 466 -10.35 -2.15 11.30
CA SER A 466 -11.55 -1.36 11.59
C SER A 466 -12.54 -1.39 10.44
N ALA A 467 -13.76 -1.85 10.70
CA ALA A 467 -14.85 -1.77 9.72
C ALA A 467 -15.21 -0.31 9.36
N THR A 468 -15.06 0.62 10.31
CA THR A 468 -15.28 2.05 10.06
C THR A 468 -14.26 2.62 9.08
N THR A 469 -12.99 2.26 9.22
CA THR A 469 -11.93 2.67 8.29
C THR A 469 -12.16 2.08 6.90
N LEU A 470 -12.42 0.77 6.79
CA LEU A 470 -12.78 0.12 5.54
C LEU A 470 -13.97 0.80 4.85
N ARG A 471 -14.98 1.23 5.63
CA ARG A 471 -16.14 1.94 5.11
C ARG A 471 -15.79 3.32 4.57
N ASN A 472 -14.98 4.09 5.26
CA ASN A 472 -14.57 5.43 4.83
C ASN A 472 -13.74 5.37 3.55
N VAL A 473 -12.75 4.49 3.51
CA VAL A 473 -11.89 4.31 2.32
C VAL A 473 -12.71 3.78 1.15
N GLY A 474 -13.51 2.72 1.35
CA GLY A 474 -14.29 2.11 0.28
C GLY A 474 -15.33 3.06 -0.33
N ILE A 475 -16.01 3.89 0.49
CA ILE A 475 -16.94 4.92 -0.01
C ILE A 475 -16.18 5.96 -0.84
N SER A 476 -15.03 6.45 -0.36
CA SER A 476 -14.23 7.46 -1.07
C SER A 476 -13.74 6.96 -2.42
N ALA A 477 -13.21 5.74 -2.46
CA ALA A 477 -12.74 5.08 -3.69
C ALA A 477 -13.89 4.83 -4.68
N LEU A 478 -15.03 4.31 -4.19
CA LEU A 478 -16.22 4.04 -4.98
C LEU A 478 -16.79 5.32 -5.62
N VAL A 479 -16.91 6.40 -4.84
CA VAL A 479 -17.40 7.70 -5.35
C VAL A 479 -16.42 8.29 -6.34
N SER A 480 -15.11 8.13 -6.13
CA SER A 480 -14.09 8.57 -7.10
C SER A 480 -14.28 7.90 -8.46
N ALA A 481 -14.44 6.56 -8.47
CA ALA A 481 -14.66 5.83 -9.71
C ALA A 481 -15.99 6.21 -10.39
N LEU A 482 -17.10 6.27 -9.64
CA LEU A 482 -18.41 6.68 -10.20
C LEU A 482 -18.36 8.08 -10.80
N THR A 483 -17.66 9.01 -10.15
CA THR A 483 -17.50 10.39 -10.65
C THR A 483 -16.78 10.39 -11.99
N LEU A 484 -15.58 9.79 -12.07
CA LEU A 484 -14.75 9.84 -13.28
C LEU A 484 -15.29 8.98 -14.42
N THR A 485 -15.98 7.88 -14.11
CA THR A 485 -16.54 7.02 -15.14
C THR A 485 -17.89 7.51 -15.69
N SER A 486 -18.50 8.54 -15.07
CA SER A 486 -19.82 9.04 -15.46
C SER A 486 -19.85 10.57 -15.70
N ALA A 487 -18.72 11.27 -15.54
CA ALA A 487 -18.65 12.71 -15.57
C ALA A 487 -19.23 13.31 -16.85
N ASP A 488 -20.10 14.30 -16.69
CA ASP A 488 -20.55 15.21 -17.73
C ASP A 488 -19.78 16.55 -17.65
N GLY A 489 -20.13 17.48 -18.53
CA GLY A 489 -19.49 18.79 -18.55
C GLY A 489 -19.74 19.62 -17.28
N ALA A 490 -20.81 19.37 -16.53
CA ALA A 490 -21.06 20.09 -15.27
C ALA A 490 -20.10 19.61 -14.17
N VAL A 491 -19.94 18.29 -14.05
CA VAL A 491 -18.96 17.67 -13.15
C VAL A 491 -17.54 18.08 -13.53
N ALA A 492 -17.16 18.00 -14.82
CA ALA A 492 -15.83 18.42 -15.27
C ALA A 492 -15.52 19.87 -14.89
N ARG A 493 -16.44 20.80 -15.12
CA ARG A 493 -16.26 22.22 -14.75
C ARG A 493 -16.21 22.44 -13.22
N SER A 494 -16.95 21.67 -12.44
CA SER A 494 -16.81 21.73 -10.98
C SER A 494 -15.44 21.30 -10.50
N MET A 495 -14.85 20.28 -11.14
CA MET A 495 -13.49 19.81 -10.86
C MET A 495 -12.43 20.86 -11.28
N VAL A 496 -12.66 21.63 -12.38
CA VAL A 496 -11.79 22.76 -12.74
C VAL A 496 -11.72 23.78 -11.61
N VAL A 497 -12.89 24.17 -11.06
CA VAL A 497 -12.96 25.13 -9.94
C VAL A 497 -12.30 24.56 -8.67
N GLU A 498 -12.48 23.28 -8.43
CA GLU A 498 -11.87 22.60 -7.26
C GLU A 498 -10.33 22.58 -7.38
N LEU A 499 -9.79 22.18 -8.53
CA LEU A 499 -8.36 22.14 -8.76
C LEU A 499 -7.73 23.55 -8.79
N GLU A 500 -8.39 24.56 -9.37
CA GLU A 500 -7.92 25.95 -9.33
C GLU A 500 -7.76 26.44 -7.90
N ARG A 501 -8.72 26.13 -7.02
CA ARG A 501 -8.64 26.48 -5.59
C ARG A 501 -7.51 25.76 -4.88
N ALA A 502 -7.35 24.45 -5.12
CA ALA A 502 -6.27 23.65 -4.56
C ALA A 502 -4.91 24.19 -4.99
N ALA A 503 -4.75 24.51 -6.28
CA ALA A 503 -3.52 25.09 -6.83
C ALA A 503 -3.15 26.41 -6.17
N VAL A 504 -4.10 27.34 -6.03
CA VAL A 504 -3.86 28.64 -5.39
C VAL A 504 -3.48 28.45 -3.92
N ALA A 505 -4.20 27.59 -3.19
CA ALA A 505 -3.91 27.29 -1.80
C ALA A 505 -2.50 26.68 -1.62
N ARG A 506 -2.13 25.74 -2.51
CA ARG A 506 -0.78 25.16 -2.49
C ARG A 506 0.29 26.20 -2.77
N LEU A 507 0.12 27.05 -3.77
CA LEU A 507 1.06 28.11 -4.10
C LEU A 507 1.21 29.12 -2.94
N ASP A 508 0.15 29.36 -2.13
CA ASP A 508 0.24 30.19 -0.93
C ASP A 508 1.12 29.54 0.15
N VAL A 509 0.94 28.24 0.38
CA VAL A 509 1.77 27.46 1.31
C VAL A 509 3.23 27.48 0.87
N GLU A 510 3.51 27.19 -0.40
CA GLU A 510 4.87 27.18 -0.94
C GLU A 510 5.53 28.55 -0.85
N ALA A 511 4.81 29.62 -1.15
CA ALA A 511 5.32 30.98 -1.01
C ALA A 511 5.66 31.34 0.45
N ALA A 512 4.87 30.85 1.40
CA ALA A 512 5.18 31.04 2.84
C ALA A 512 6.44 30.27 3.25
N LEU A 513 6.57 29.01 2.81
CA LEU A 513 7.76 28.18 3.05
C LEU A 513 9.00 28.81 2.41
N SER A 514 8.90 29.32 1.18
CA SER A 514 9.99 29.98 0.48
C SER A 514 10.45 31.26 1.19
N ARG A 515 9.50 32.06 1.73
CA ARG A 515 9.86 33.25 2.54
C ARG A 515 10.64 32.85 3.79
N ALA A 516 10.17 31.82 4.49
CA ALA A 516 10.83 31.32 5.70
C ALA A 516 12.24 30.77 5.38
N ALA A 517 12.39 30.02 4.28
CA ALA A 517 13.67 29.47 3.86
C ALA A 517 14.68 30.57 3.50
N ILE A 518 14.27 31.59 2.72
CA ILE A 518 15.14 32.73 2.36
C ILE A 518 15.52 33.55 3.60
N ALA A 519 14.58 33.79 4.49
CA ALA A 519 14.85 34.48 5.75
C ALA A 519 15.86 33.73 6.65
N ALA A 520 15.90 32.40 6.54
CA ALA A 520 16.87 31.52 7.19
C ALA A 520 18.22 31.39 6.43
N GLY A 521 18.43 32.16 5.36
CA GLY A 521 19.66 32.13 4.55
C GLY A 521 19.65 31.09 3.39
N GLY A 522 18.50 30.53 3.07
CA GLY A 522 18.33 29.62 1.93
C GLY A 522 18.48 30.31 0.58
N SER A 523 18.71 29.52 -0.47
CA SER A 523 18.96 30.01 -1.83
C SER A 523 17.70 30.59 -2.47
N ALA A 524 17.69 31.88 -2.80
CA ALA A 524 16.60 32.51 -3.54
C ALA A 524 16.36 31.85 -4.90
N ALA A 525 17.42 31.38 -5.59
CA ALA A 525 17.31 30.68 -6.87
C ALA A 525 16.56 29.35 -6.71
N THR A 526 16.87 28.58 -5.68
CA THR A 526 16.16 27.30 -5.38
C THR A 526 14.69 27.56 -5.04
N GLU A 527 14.41 28.56 -4.23
CA GLU A 527 13.03 28.88 -3.83
C GLU A 527 12.19 29.40 -5.01
N ARG A 528 12.81 30.14 -5.93
CA ARG A 528 12.20 30.52 -7.21
C ARG A 528 11.86 29.27 -8.04
N GLU A 529 12.83 28.37 -8.21
CA GLU A 529 12.66 27.13 -8.97
C GLU A 529 11.49 26.28 -8.42
N ILE A 530 11.37 26.15 -7.10
CA ILE A 530 10.28 25.42 -6.45
C ILE A 530 8.92 26.02 -6.80
N LEU A 531 8.75 27.34 -6.64
CA LEU A 531 7.49 28.03 -6.95
C LEU A 531 7.13 27.97 -8.44
N GLU A 532 8.12 28.11 -9.33
CA GLU A 532 7.94 27.96 -10.76
C GLU A 532 7.52 26.54 -11.15
N THR A 533 8.16 25.52 -10.52
CA THR A 533 7.82 24.11 -10.75
C THR A 533 6.40 23.77 -10.27
N TRP A 534 5.97 24.27 -9.10
CA TRP A 534 4.60 24.10 -8.63
C TRP A 534 3.59 24.82 -9.55
N THR A 535 3.95 25.98 -10.08
CA THR A 535 3.11 26.72 -11.02
C THR A 535 2.93 25.94 -12.32
N ASP A 536 4.02 25.44 -12.91
CA ASP A 536 3.99 24.58 -14.10
C ASP A 536 3.21 23.29 -13.85
N TYR A 537 3.44 22.65 -12.70
CA TYR A 537 2.70 21.46 -12.31
C TYR A 537 1.19 21.68 -12.37
N TYR A 538 0.68 22.72 -11.72
CA TYR A 538 -0.77 22.98 -11.69
C TYR A 538 -1.32 23.50 -13.02
N ASP A 539 -0.54 24.27 -13.78
CA ASP A 539 -0.95 24.65 -15.14
C ASP A 539 -1.16 23.42 -16.02
N ARG A 540 -0.22 22.48 -15.98
CA ARG A 540 -0.32 21.23 -16.74
C ARG A 540 -1.36 20.28 -16.16
N ALA A 541 -1.49 20.18 -14.84
CA ALA A 541 -2.51 19.37 -14.18
C ALA A 541 -3.94 19.84 -14.55
N LEU A 542 -4.19 21.15 -14.62
CA LEU A 542 -5.46 21.70 -15.12
C LEU A 542 -5.74 21.28 -16.57
N ALA A 543 -4.74 21.21 -17.42
CA ALA A 543 -4.92 20.78 -18.80
C ALA A 543 -5.40 19.32 -18.92
N THR A 544 -5.02 18.42 -17.99
CA THR A 544 -5.45 17.03 -18.01
C THR A 544 -6.94 16.85 -17.68
N LEU A 545 -7.63 17.86 -17.12
CA LEU A 545 -9.08 17.82 -16.93
C LEU A 545 -9.88 17.73 -18.23
N SER A 546 -9.23 17.90 -19.39
CA SER A 546 -9.85 17.71 -20.70
C SER A 546 -10.32 16.29 -20.97
N ASP A 547 -9.85 15.27 -20.22
CA ASP A 547 -10.25 13.87 -20.37
C ASP A 547 -11.41 13.46 -19.44
N VAL A 548 -11.80 14.32 -18.50
CA VAL A 548 -12.84 14.01 -17.50
C VAL A 548 -14.22 13.89 -18.14
N GLU A 549 -14.63 14.84 -18.95
CA GLU A 549 -15.95 14.85 -19.59
C GLU A 549 -16.08 13.66 -20.56
N THR A 550 -17.02 12.76 -20.26
CA THR A 550 -17.19 11.54 -21.07
C THR A 550 -17.67 11.89 -22.48
N GLY A 551 -16.89 11.51 -23.48
CA GLY A 551 -17.16 11.82 -24.88
C GLY A 551 -16.36 13.00 -25.43
N GLY A 552 -15.50 13.59 -24.61
CA GLY A 552 -14.63 14.72 -24.95
C GLY A 552 -15.12 16.04 -24.38
N SER A 553 -14.20 16.93 -24.09
CA SER A 553 -14.51 18.23 -23.49
C SER A 553 -15.31 19.13 -24.39
N SER A 554 -16.45 19.61 -23.86
CA SER A 554 -17.27 20.64 -24.52
C SER A 554 -16.50 21.97 -24.60
N PRO A 555 -16.89 22.89 -25.55
CA PRO A 555 -16.30 24.24 -25.63
C PRO A 555 -16.36 25.01 -24.30
N ARG A 556 -17.42 24.80 -23.50
CA ARG A 556 -17.57 25.44 -22.18
C ARG A 556 -16.54 24.88 -21.18
N THR A 557 -16.28 23.59 -21.20
CA THR A 557 -15.28 22.94 -20.35
C THR A 557 -13.87 23.39 -20.75
N ILE A 558 -13.55 23.43 -22.05
CA ILE A 558 -12.28 23.94 -22.57
C ILE A 558 -12.04 25.40 -22.15
N ALA A 559 -13.07 26.27 -22.27
CA ALA A 559 -12.98 27.67 -21.85
C ALA A 559 -12.72 27.79 -20.32
N ALA A 560 -13.37 26.96 -19.51
CA ALA A 560 -13.16 26.94 -18.06
C ALA A 560 -11.73 26.52 -17.72
N ILE A 561 -11.20 25.45 -18.32
CA ILE A 561 -9.82 24.98 -18.14
C ILE A 561 -8.84 26.10 -18.54
N THR A 562 -9.01 26.70 -19.71
CA THR A 562 -8.13 27.77 -20.20
C THR A 562 -8.10 28.97 -19.24
N THR A 563 -9.26 29.33 -18.71
CA THR A 563 -9.39 30.46 -17.77
C THR A 563 -8.69 30.14 -16.44
N ALA A 564 -8.92 28.95 -15.88
CA ALA A 564 -8.29 28.50 -14.63
C ALA A 564 -6.76 28.44 -14.77
N ARG A 565 -6.25 27.90 -15.88
CA ARG A 565 -4.81 27.86 -16.17
C ARG A 565 -4.19 29.27 -16.15
N ARG A 566 -4.80 30.24 -16.84
CA ARG A 566 -4.30 31.63 -16.84
C ARG A 566 -4.26 32.22 -15.43
N ARG A 567 -5.29 31.96 -14.60
CA ARG A 567 -5.36 32.45 -13.22
C ARG A 567 -4.28 31.83 -12.34
N VAL A 568 -4.04 30.52 -12.48
CA VAL A 568 -3.00 29.82 -11.70
C VAL A 568 -1.61 30.31 -12.09
N VAL A 569 -1.32 30.48 -13.39
CA VAL A 569 -0.05 31.05 -13.87
C VAL A 569 0.15 32.46 -13.35
N ALA A 570 -0.87 33.31 -13.41
CA ALA A 570 -0.80 34.67 -12.86
C ALA A 570 -0.59 34.68 -11.34
N ALA A 571 -1.26 33.76 -10.63
CA ALA A 571 -1.07 33.60 -9.19
C ALA A 571 0.35 33.14 -8.83
N GLY A 572 0.93 32.21 -9.58
CA GLY A 572 2.31 31.77 -9.42
C GLY A 572 3.32 32.89 -9.69
N SER A 573 3.16 33.59 -10.82
CA SER A 573 4.03 34.73 -11.17
C SER A 573 4.02 35.81 -10.09
N ALA A 574 2.85 36.14 -9.53
CA ALA A 574 2.75 37.09 -8.43
C ALA A 574 3.51 36.64 -7.17
N ARG A 575 3.56 35.30 -6.92
CA ARG A 575 4.28 34.74 -5.77
C ARG A 575 5.78 34.60 -5.99
N VAL A 576 6.25 34.58 -7.21
CA VAL A 576 7.67 34.56 -7.58
C VAL A 576 8.27 35.97 -7.62
N SER A 577 7.47 36.99 -7.97
CA SER A 577 7.96 38.35 -8.25
C SER A 577 8.71 39.04 -7.10
N TRP A 578 8.51 38.65 -5.84
CA TRP A 578 9.23 39.19 -4.67
C TRP A 578 10.59 38.52 -4.45
N ILE A 579 10.89 37.36 -5.07
CA ILE A 579 12.19 36.69 -4.95
C ILE A 579 13.15 37.42 -5.89
N ARG A 580 14.06 38.14 -5.33
CA ARG A 580 15.11 38.89 -6.07
C ARG A 580 16.39 38.09 -6.20
#